data_34271598b6ed00415c063eef6ad191a4
#
_entry.id   34271598b6ed00415c063eef6ad191a4
#
_cell.length_a   1.000
_cell.length_b   1.000
_cell.length_c   1.000
_cell.angle_alpha   90.00
_cell.angle_beta   90.00
_cell.angle_gamma   90.00
#
_symmetry.space_group_name_H-M   'P 1'
#
loop_
_entity.id
_entity.type
_entity.pdbx_description
1 polymer ?
#
loop_
_entity_poly.entity_id
_entity_poly.type
_entity_poly.pdbx_seq_one_letter_code
_entity_poly.pdbx_strand_id
1 'polypeptide(L)'
;MQRKTGACDVGFCKNTVYRFLNSTKTNWLRFTTLLSGKIINGFMKPLTDESRKDVFIIDDSLFDRSRSVKTELLAKVFDHCSMKYKRGFRMLTLGWSDGNSFIPVNHCLLSAADDKNLLFDAENFDGRSLAGKRRRQSRRKATEVMIDLIKAAQQSGLTAKYVLFDSWFSSPKTITALKQGQGLDVIAMVK
;
A
#
# COMPACT_ATOMS: atom_id res chain seq x y z
N MET A 1 22.73 -6.95 4.45
CA MET A 1 23.49 -7.40 3.28
C MET A 1 24.62 -6.40 3.04
N GLN A 2 25.76 -6.59 3.71
CA GLN A 2 26.97 -5.83 3.43
C GLN A 2 27.69 -6.53 2.29
N ARG A 3 27.50 -6.09 1.09
CA ARG A 3 28.46 -6.36 0.02
C ARG A 3 29.62 -5.38 0.20
N LYS A 4 30.85 -5.87 0.13
CA LYS A 4 32.09 -5.10 0.00
C LYS A 4 32.04 -4.26 -1.29
N THR A 5 31.27 -3.21 -1.28
CA THR A 5 31.40 -2.11 -2.22
C THR A 5 32.02 -0.99 -1.40
N GLY A 6 33.24 -0.62 -1.66
CA GLY A 6 34.07 0.30 -0.89
C GLY A 6 33.53 1.71 -0.65
N ALA A 7 32.29 1.82 -0.25
CA ALA A 7 31.61 3.07 0.05
C ALA A 7 30.74 2.91 1.28
N CYS A 8 30.99 3.71 2.29
CA CYS A 8 30.30 3.93 3.55
C CYS A 8 30.47 2.81 4.59
N ASP A 9 31.37 3.06 5.50
CA ASP A 9 31.32 2.44 6.82
C ASP A 9 30.07 2.95 7.54
N VAL A 10 28.95 2.25 7.33
CA VAL A 10 27.72 2.50 8.08
C VAL A 10 27.96 2.00 9.49
N GLY A 11 28.19 2.89 10.45
CA GLY A 11 28.52 2.61 11.85
C GLY A 11 27.50 1.76 12.62
N PHE A 12 26.78 0.82 11.94
CA PHE A 12 25.83 -0.10 12.56
C PHE A 12 25.85 -1.49 11.91
N CYS A 13 25.59 -2.53 12.69
CA CYS A 13 25.59 -3.91 12.24
C CYS A 13 24.25 -4.32 11.59
N LYS A 14 24.29 -5.44 10.85
CA LYS A 14 23.13 -6.06 10.19
C LYS A 14 21.92 -6.23 11.13
N ASN A 15 22.15 -6.64 12.36
CA ASN A 15 21.08 -6.88 13.34
C ASN A 15 20.35 -5.58 13.74
N THR A 16 21.03 -4.43 13.70
CA THR A 16 20.41 -3.13 13.95
C THR A 16 19.40 -2.79 12.87
N VAL A 17 19.74 -3.07 11.61
CA VAL A 17 18.80 -2.91 10.48
C VAL A 17 17.57 -3.80 10.65
N TYR A 18 17.76 -5.09 10.94
CA TYR A 18 16.64 -6.01 11.13
C TYR A 18 15.75 -5.60 12.31
N ARG A 19 16.32 -5.20 13.43
CA ARG A 19 15.54 -4.71 14.59
C ARG A 19 14.73 -3.46 14.23
N PHE A 20 15.32 -2.54 13.47
CA PHE A 20 14.60 -1.36 13.00
C PHE A 20 13.44 -1.74 12.05
N LEU A 21 13.70 -2.56 11.03
CA LEU A 21 12.69 -2.98 10.06
C LEU A 21 11.56 -3.79 10.69
N ASN A 22 11.85 -4.59 11.71
CA ASN A 22 10.85 -5.38 12.43
C ASN A 22 10.21 -4.63 13.61
N SER A 23 10.50 -3.34 13.78
CA SER A 23 9.94 -2.55 14.88
C SER A 23 8.43 -2.36 14.71
N THR A 24 7.68 -2.83 15.70
CA THR A 24 6.23 -2.62 15.78
C THR A 24 5.85 -1.19 16.19
N LYS A 25 6.82 -0.40 16.66
CA LYS A 25 6.64 1.00 17.08
C LYS A 25 6.73 1.99 15.91
N THR A 26 7.33 1.58 14.79
CA THR A 26 7.49 2.44 13.61
C THR A 26 6.21 2.47 12.78
N ASN A 27 5.68 3.67 12.56
CA ASN A 27 4.55 3.86 11.65
C ASN A 27 5.03 3.86 10.19
N TRP A 28 5.21 2.66 9.62
CA TRP A 28 5.71 2.47 8.26
C TRP A 28 4.84 3.13 7.21
N LEU A 29 3.51 3.09 7.36
CA LEU A 29 2.59 3.76 6.44
C LEU A 29 2.89 5.27 6.40
N ARG A 30 2.98 5.91 7.56
CA ARG A 30 3.30 7.34 7.65
C ARG A 30 4.70 7.64 7.11
N PHE A 31 5.67 6.79 7.44
CA PHE A 31 7.05 6.96 6.97
C PHE A 31 7.13 6.94 5.44
N THR A 32 6.58 5.90 4.79
CA THR A 32 6.59 5.78 3.33
C THR A 32 5.83 6.92 2.67
N THR A 33 4.66 7.29 3.20
CA THR A 33 3.85 8.40 2.68
C THR A 33 4.60 9.73 2.74
N LEU A 34 5.25 10.05 3.88
CA LEU A 34 6.02 11.30 4.02
C LEU A 34 7.28 11.30 3.15
N LEU A 35 7.97 10.17 3.05
CA LEU A 35 9.15 10.02 2.20
C LEU A 35 8.78 10.25 0.73
N SER A 36 7.74 9.56 0.25
CA SER A 36 7.24 9.74 -1.12
C SER A 36 6.77 11.17 -1.36
N GLY A 37 6.10 11.79 -0.38
CA GLY A 37 5.71 13.19 -0.46
C GLY A 37 6.89 14.15 -0.64
N LYS A 38 7.98 13.94 0.09
CA LYS A 38 9.20 14.72 -0.09
C LYS A 38 9.83 14.52 -1.47
N ILE A 39 9.87 13.29 -1.97
CA ILE A 39 10.40 12.98 -3.30
C ILE A 39 9.54 13.63 -4.38
N ILE A 40 8.22 13.43 -4.32
CA ILE A 40 7.29 13.95 -5.32
C ILE A 40 7.29 15.48 -5.34
N ASN A 41 7.06 16.12 -4.20
CA ASN A 41 6.96 17.58 -4.14
C ASN A 41 8.31 18.29 -4.31
N GLY A 42 9.41 17.70 -3.81
CA GLY A 42 10.73 18.31 -3.85
C GLY A 42 11.52 18.07 -5.14
N PHE A 43 11.30 16.96 -5.80
CA PHE A 43 12.11 16.57 -6.96
C PHE A 43 11.29 16.30 -8.23
N MET A 44 10.13 15.65 -8.12
CA MET A 44 9.38 15.25 -9.29
C MET A 44 8.53 16.38 -9.85
N LYS A 45 7.71 17.04 -9.02
CA LYS A 45 6.85 18.13 -9.46
C LYS A 45 7.59 19.32 -10.08
N PRO A 46 8.76 19.76 -9.57
CA PRO A 46 9.54 20.81 -10.24
C PRO A 46 10.04 20.45 -11.65
N LEU A 47 10.10 19.17 -11.99
CA LEU A 47 10.50 18.66 -13.31
C LEU A 47 9.29 18.33 -14.20
N THR A 48 8.08 18.48 -13.68
CA THR A 48 6.84 18.15 -14.39
C THR A 48 6.34 19.36 -15.15
N ASP A 49 5.96 19.14 -16.41
CA ASP A 49 5.36 20.16 -17.27
C ASP A 49 3.89 20.39 -16.90
N GLU A 50 3.36 21.61 -17.05
CA GLU A 50 1.94 21.94 -16.80
C GLU A 50 0.95 21.16 -17.69
N SER A 51 1.40 20.67 -18.83
CA SER A 51 0.59 19.79 -19.70
C SER A 51 0.32 18.43 -19.08
N ARG A 52 1.13 18.00 -18.12
CA ARG A 52 0.99 16.70 -17.44
C ARG A 52 -0.01 16.81 -16.29
N LYS A 53 -0.63 15.68 -16.00
CA LYS A 53 -1.65 15.61 -14.94
C LYS A 53 -1.21 14.60 -13.89
N ASP A 54 -1.20 15.05 -12.65
CA ASP A 54 -0.93 14.20 -11.50
C ASP A 54 -2.06 13.19 -11.30
N VAL A 55 -1.70 11.93 -11.18
CA VAL A 55 -2.62 10.80 -11.04
C VAL A 55 -2.23 9.95 -9.84
N PHE A 56 -3.19 9.63 -8.99
CA PHE A 56 -3.06 8.53 -8.04
C PHE A 56 -3.38 7.22 -8.76
N ILE A 57 -2.57 6.20 -8.54
CA ILE A 57 -2.76 4.89 -9.14
C ILE A 57 -2.95 3.87 -8.02
N ILE A 58 -4.04 3.13 -8.08
CA ILE A 58 -4.34 2.02 -7.16
C ILE A 58 -4.25 0.72 -7.92
N ASP A 59 -3.42 -0.17 -7.39
CA ASP A 59 -3.31 -1.52 -7.88
C ASP A 59 -3.17 -2.51 -6.74
N ASP A 60 -3.63 -3.75 -6.95
CA ASP A 60 -3.41 -4.83 -6.02
C ASP A 60 -2.71 -6.01 -6.68
N SER A 61 -1.70 -6.51 -6.02
CA SER A 61 -0.89 -7.62 -6.48
C SER A 61 -0.83 -8.74 -5.44
N LEU A 62 -0.57 -9.96 -5.89
CA LEU A 62 -0.37 -11.09 -5.00
C LEU A 62 0.99 -10.96 -4.30
N PHE A 63 0.98 -10.91 -2.99
CA PHE A 63 2.16 -11.09 -2.15
C PHE A 63 2.25 -12.56 -1.71
N ASP A 64 2.92 -13.37 -2.53
CA ASP A 64 3.02 -14.83 -2.33
C ASP A 64 3.81 -15.17 -1.07
N ARG A 65 3.21 -16.00 -0.22
CA ARG A 65 3.77 -16.58 0.99
C ARG A 65 3.54 -18.08 1.07
N SER A 66 3.50 -18.76 -0.07
CA SER A 66 3.20 -20.19 -0.18
C SER A 66 4.14 -21.07 0.65
N ARG A 67 5.38 -20.63 0.89
CA ARG A 67 6.36 -21.33 1.71
C ARG A 67 6.29 -21.01 3.20
N SER A 68 5.45 -20.05 3.62
CA SER A 68 5.31 -19.69 5.03
C SER A 68 4.60 -20.77 5.81
N VAL A 69 5.16 -21.13 6.96
CA VAL A 69 4.59 -22.13 7.87
C VAL A 69 3.81 -21.45 9.00
N LYS A 70 4.28 -20.29 9.47
CA LYS A 70 3.67 -19.54 10.57
C LYS A 70 3.71 -18.04 10.25
N THR A 71 2.72 -17.55 9.56
CA THR A 71 2.56 -16.10 9.35
C THR A 71 1.14 -15.73 9.76
N GLU A 72 1.02 -14.85 10.75
CA GLU A 72 -0.28 -14.38 11.20
C GLU A 72 -1.09 -13.78 10.05
N LEU A 73 -2.39 -13.94 10.08
CA LEU A 73 -3.33 -13.43 9.07
C LEU A 73 -3.04 -13.94 7.64
N LEU A 74 -2.26 -15.02 7.49
CA LEU A 74 -2.04 -15.64 6.20
C LEU A 74 -3.37 -16.17 5.64
N ALA A 75 -3.64 -15.89 4.39
CA ALA A 75 -4.92 -16.21 3.77
C ALA A 75 -4.76 -16.97 2.45
N LYS A 76 -5.85 -17.62 2.02
CA LYS A 76 -6.01 -18.11 0.65
C LYS A 76 -6.41 -16.93 -0.23
N VAL A 77 -5.56 -16.58 -1.18
CA VAL A 77 -5.76 -15.46 -2.12
C VAL A 77 -5.83 -16.02 -3.52
N PHE A 78 -6.81 -15.58 -4.29
CA PHE A 78 -6.92 -15.97 -5.69
C PHE A 78 -5.90 -15.20 -6.53
N ASP A 79 -5.10 -15.93 -7.29
CA ASP A 79 -4.13 -15.37 -8.23
C ASP A 79 -4.73 -15.38 -9.64
N HIS A 80 -5.05 -14.21 -10.16
CA HIS A 80 -5.65 -14.05 -11.47
C HIS A 80 -4.71 -14.42 -12.63
N CYS A 81 -3.39 -14.39 -12.41
CA CYS A 81 -2.42 -14.78 -13.43
C CYS A 81 -2.35 -16.30 -13.62
N SER A 82 -2.33 -17.04 -12.52
CA SER A 82 -2.27 -18.51 -12.56
C SER A 82 -3.63 -19.19 -12.44
N MET A 83 -4.71 -18.42 -12.24
CA MET A 83 -6.08 -18.90 -12.03
C MET A 83 -6.20 -19.94 -10.89
N LYS A 84 -5.41 -19.77 -9.84
CA LYS A 84 -5.33 -20.69 -8.68
C LYS A 84 -5.32 -19.94 -7.37
N TYR A 85 -5.77 -20.60 -6.31
CA TYR A 85 -5.59 -20.08 -4.96
C TYR A 85 -4.15 -20.30 -4.49
N LYS A 86 -3.54 -19.27 -3.95
CA LYS A 86 -2.22 -19.31 -3.31
C LYS A 86 -2.31 -18.85 -1.85
N ARG A 87 -1.29 -19.18 -1.08
CA ARG A 87 -1.15 -18.72 0.30
C ARG A 87 -0.41 -17.40 0.29
N GLY A 88 -1.01 -16.35 0.85
CA GLY A 88 -0.38 -15.02 0.79
C GLY A 88 -1.31 -13.91 1.25
N PHE A 89 -1.05 -12.74 0.71
CA PHE A 89 -1.81 -11.52 0.93
C PHE A 89 -2.05 -10.82 -0.40
N ARG A 90 -3.06 -9.97 -0.45
CA ARG A 90 -3.18 -8.98 -1.53
C ARG A 90 -2.46 -7.72 -1.09
N MET A 91 -1.46 -7.28 -1.83
CA MET A 91 -0.75 -6.03 -1.57
C MET A 91 -1.42 -4.90 -2.33
N LEU A 92 -2.28 -4.16 -1.63
CA LEU A 92 -2.92 -2.97 -2.17
C LEU A 92 -1.94 -1.81 -2.09
N THR A 93 -1.58 -1.24 -3.23
CA THR A 93 -0.59 -0.17 -3.34
C THR A 93 -1.23 1.09 -3.90
N LEU A 94 -0.94 2.22 -3.26
CA LEU A 94 -1.16 3.56 -3.81
C LEU A 94 0.15 4.08 -4.36
N GLY A 95 0.16 4.44 -5.64
CA GLY A 95 1.22 5.18 -6.31
C GLY A 95 0.79 6.56 -6.75
N TRP A 96 1.75 7.38 -7.12
CA TRP A 96 1.57 8.66 -7.78
C TRP A 96 2.34 8.65 -9.10
N SER A 97 1.77 9.29 -10.13
CA SER A 97 2.42 9.44 -11.43
C SER A 97 2.08 10.78 -12.05
N ASP A 98 3.03 11.33 -12.81
CA ASP A 98 2.86 12.49 -13.69
C ASP A 98 2.75 12.07 -15.17
N GLY A 99 2.59 10.78 -15.44
CA GLY A 99 2.57 10.18 -16.77
C GLY A 99 3.94 9.70 -17.28
N ASN A 100 5.04 10.17 -16.71
CA ASN A 100 6.41 9.73 -17.03
C ASN A 100 7.04 8.91 -15.92
N SER A 101 6.83 9.34 -14.70
CA SER A 101 7.42 8.75 -13.50
C SER A 101 6.35 8.08 -12.66
N PHE A 102 6.71 7.01 -11.97
CA PHE A 102 5.85 6.35 -11.00
C PHE A 102 6.56 6.26 -9.65
N ILE A 103 5.93 6.78 -8.61
CA ILE A 103 6.44 6.73 -7.23
C ILE A 103 5.42 5.99 -6.35
N PRO A 104 5.77 4.83 -5.76
CA PRO A 104 4.92 4.20 -4.76
C PRO A 104 4.82 5.08 -3.51
N VAL A 105 3.61 5.34 -3.04
CA VAL A 105 3.33 6.24 -1.92
C VAL A 105 3.19 5.46 -0.63
N ASN A 106 2.23 4.55 -0.60
CA ASN A 106 1.97 3.70 0.55
C ASN A 106 1.26 2.41 0.14
N HIS A 107 1.14 1.47 1.08
CA HIS A 107 0.52 0.18 0.79
C HIS A 107 -0.10 -0.45 2.03
N CYS A 108 -0.97 -1.43 1.81
CA CYS A 108 -1.52 -2.31 2.82
C CYS A 108 -1.51 -3.76 2.34
N LEU A 109 -1.02 -4.68 3.18
CA LEU A 109 -1.21 -6.11 2.97
C LEU A 109 -2.62 -6.49 3.45
N LEU A 110 -3.48 -6.91 2.54
CA LEU A 110 -4.83 -7.36 2.83
C LEU A 110 -4.86 -8.87 2.99
N SER A 111 -5.44 -9.30 4.09
CA SER A 111 -5.81 -10.68 4.36
C SER A 111 -7.25 -10.96 3.90
N ALA A 112 -7.76 -12.15 4.16
CA ALA A 112 -9.16 -12.46 3.93
C ALA A 112 -10.06 -11.75 4.95
N ALA A 113 -11.15 -11.16 4.48
CA ALA A 113 -12.19 -10.63 5.36
C ALA A 113 -13.02 -11.77 6.00
N ASP A 114 -13.20 -12.87 5.26
CA ASP A 114 -13.90 -14.08 5.69
C ASP A 114 -12.92 -15.05 6.37
N ASP A 115 -13.26 -15.53 7.57
CA ASP A 115 -12.46 -16.49 8.35
C ASP A 115 -12.25 -17.82 7.62
N LYS A 116 -13.16 -18.24 6.73
CA LYS A 116 -13.02 -19.45 5.93
C LYS A 116 -11.79 -19.45 5.02
N ASN A 117 -11.33 -18.29 4.62
CA ASN A 117 -10.15 -18.12 3.80
C ASN A 117 -8.89 -17.79 4.61
N LEU A 118 -9.03 -17.59 5.91
CA LEU A 118 -7.92 -17.37 6.82
C LEU A 118 -7.25 -18.70 7.16
N LEU A 119 -5.93 -18.75 7.04
CA LEU A 119 -5.14 -19.96 7.35
C LEU A 119 -4.55 -19.91 8.77
N PHE A 120 -4.24 -18.71 9.25
CA PHE A 120 -3.73 -18.47 10.59
C PHE A 120 -4.33 -17.17 11.14
N ASP A 121 -4.80 -17.24 12.37
CA ASP A 121 -5.33 -16.08 13.07
C ASP A 121 -4.24 -15.05 13.40
N ALA A 122 -4.68 -13.85 13.76
CA ALA A 122 -3.79 -12.87 14.35
C ALA A 122 -3.37 -13.32 15.75
N GLU A 123 -2.12 -13.08 16.10
CA GLU A 123 -1.70 -13.17 17.50
C GLU A 123 -2.47 -12.15 18.35
N ASN A 124 -2.58 -12.43 19.65
CA ASN A 124 -3.24 -11.51 20.57
C ASN A 124 -2.48 -10.16 20.61
N PHE A 125 -3.18 -9.06 20.40
CA PHE A 125 -2.58 -7.74 20.29
C PHE A 125 -3.43 -6.63 20.92
N ASP A 126 -2.77 -5.58 21.41
CA ASP A 126 -3.46 -4.34 21.78
C ASP A 126 -3.96 -3.62 20.52
N GLY A 127 -5.27 -3.57 20.36
CA GLY A 127 -5.92 -2.93 19.21
C GLY A 127 -5.66 -1.42 19.09
N ARG A 128 -5.17 -0.75 20.13
CA ARG A 128 -4.80 0.67 20.12
C ARG A 128 -3.41 0.90 19.55
N SER A 129 -2.56 -0.13 19.58
CA SER A 129 -1.20 -0.07 19.03
C SER A 129 -1.20 0.13 17.51
N LEU A 130 -0.10 0.64 16.96
CA LEU A 130 0.08 0.76 15.50
C LEU A 130 -0.03 -0.61 14.81
N ALA A 131 0.58 -1.62 15.38
CA ALA A 131 0.52 -2.99 14.88
C ALA A 131 -0.92 -3.53 14.89
N GLY A 132 -1.67 -3.30 15.99
CA GLY A 132 -3.08 -3.69 16.09
C GLY A 132 -3.97 -2.97 15.08
N LYS A 133 -3.76 -1.68 14.85
CA LYS A 133 -4.49 -0.93 13.81
C LYS A 133 -4.23 -1.49 12.42
N ARG A 134 -2.97 -1.87 12.11
CA ARG A 134 -2.61 -2.49 10.82
C ARG A 134 -3.25 -3.86 10.64
N ARG A 135 -3.29 -4.71 11.68
CA ARG A 135 -3.97 -6.01 11.64
C ARG A 135 -5.47 -5.86 11.36
N ARG A 136 -6.14 -4.94 12.00
CA ARG A 136 -7.56 -4.65 11.71
C ARG A 136 -7.75 -4.12 10.30
N GLN A 137 -6.89 -3.21 9.83
CA GLN A 137 -6.95 -2.68 8.49
C GLN A 137 -6.82 -3.79 7.43
N SER A 138 -5.93 -4.76 7.66
CA SER A 138 -5.71 -5.86 6.72
C SER A 138 -6.94 -6.77 6.50
N ARG A 139 -7.90 -6.77 7.43
CA ARG A 139 -9.15 -7.55 7.37
C ARG A 139 -10.32 -6.78 6.75
N ARG A 140 -10.13 -5.52 6.40
CA ARG A 140 -11.17 -4.69 5.80
C ARG A 140 -11.26 -4.87 4.29
N LYS A 141 -12.37 -4.43 3.70
CA LYS A 141 -12.57 -4.44 2.25
C LYS A 141 -11.54 -3.55 1.55
N ALA A 142 -10.99 -4.03 0.44
CA ALA A 142 -9.96 -3.31 -0.33
C ALA A 142 -10.41 -1.90 -0.74
N THR A 143 -11.68 -1.71 -1.12
CA THR A 143 -12.26 -0.41 -1.49
C THR A 143 -12.26 0.60 -0.33
N GLU A 144 -12.45 0.15 0.90
CA GLU A 144 -12.37 1.02 2.08
C GLU A 144 -10.93 1.38 2.42
N VAL A 145 -10.03 0.38 2.36
CA VAL A 145 -8.60 0.58 2.63
C VAL A 145 -7.99 1.49 1.56
N MET A 146 -8.38 1.37 0.30
CA MET A 146 -7.99 2.29 -0.78
C MET A 146 -8.27 3.75 -0.41
N ILE A 147 -9.46 4.04 0.09
CA ILE A 147 -9.83 5.40 0.51
C ILE A 147 -8.95 5.87 1.68
N ASP A 148 -8.65 4.99 2.64
CA ASP A 148 -7.74 5.33 3.75
C ASP A 148 -6.32 5.65 3.26
N LEU A 149 -5.80 4.89 2.29
CA LEU A 149 -4.47 5.13 1.71
C LEU A 149 -4.42 6.49 0.99
N ILE A 150 -5.45 6.82 0.21
CA ILE A 150 -5.58 8.12 -0.47
C ILE A 150 -5.67 9.26 0.55
N LYS A 151 -6.52 9.13 1.57
CA LYS A 151 -6.61 10.12 2.66
C LYS A 151 -5.27 10.37 3.34
N ALA A 152 -4.53 9.32 3.64
CA ALA A 152 -3.21 9.45 4.25
C ALA A 152 -2.22 10.20 3.33
N ALA A 153 -2.29 9.97 2.02
CA ALA A 153 -1.48 10.69 1.04
C ALA A 153 -1.86 12.18 0.97
N GLN A 154 -3.14 12.49 0.86
CA GLN A 154 -3.64 13.87 0.82
C GLN A 154 -3.32 14.64 2.11
N GLN A 155 -3.48 14.00 3.28
CA GLN A 155 -3.12 14.59 4.58
C GLN A 155 -1.62 14.85 4.74
N SER A 156 -0.79 14.19 3.96
CA SER A 156 0.67 14.43 3.91
C SER A 156 1.07 15.52 2.90
N GLY A 157 0.10 16.18 2.27
CA GLY A 157 0.34 17.23 1.28
C GLY A 157 0.57 16.72 -0.16
N LEU A 158 0.28 15.45 -0.43
CA LEU A 158 0.25 14.95 -1.81
C LEU A 158 -1.08 15.27 -2.47
N THR A 159 -1.01 15.81 -3.68
CA THR A 159 -2.17 16.15 -4.50
C THR A 159 -2.14 15.40 -5.82
N ALA A 160 -3.30 15.02 -6.30
CA ALA A 160 -3.54 14.55 -7.65
C ALA A 160 -4.92 15.04 -8.09
N LYS A 161 -5.15 15.15 -9.39
CA LYS A 161 -6.45 15.50 -9.95
C LYS A 161 -7.27 14.23 -10.20
N TYR A 162 -6.61 13.16 -10.60
CA TYR A 162 -7.24 11.92 -11.01
C TYR A 162 -6.82 10.76 -10.11
N VAL A 163 -7.68 9.74 -10.05
CA VAL A 163 -7.32 8.43 -9.53
C VAL A 163 -7.64 7.36 -10.57
N LEU A 164 -6.65 6.49 -10.83
CA LEU A 164 -6.72 5.39 -11.77
C LEU A 164 -6.72 4.05 -11.03
N PHE A 165 -7.63 3.15 -11.38
CA PHE A 165 -7.68 1.79 -10.84
C PHE A 165 -8.41 0.82 -11.79
N ASP A 166 -8.20 -0.48 -11.55
CA ASP A 166 -8.85 -1.55 -12.30
C ASP A 166 -10.37 -1.64 -12.01
N SER A 167 -11.08 -2.26 -12.91
CA SER A 167 -12.53 -2.52 -12.87
C SER A 167 -13.01 -3.19 -11.57
N TRP A 168 -12.14 -3.91 -10.86
CA TRP A 168 -12.44 -4.52 -9.56
C TRP A 168 -12.83 -3.53 -8.46
N PHE A 169 -12.33 -2.32 -8.54
CA PHE A 169 -12.64 -1.24 -7.61
C PHE A 169 -13.76 -0.35 -8.11
N SER A 170 -14.19 -0.53 -9.37
CA SER A 170 -15.17 0.31 -10.06
C SER A 170 -16.60 -0.03 -9.63
N SER A 171 -17.04 0.58 -8.53
CA SER A 171 -18.44 0.55 -8.11
C SER A 171 -18.99 1.97 -7.99
N PRO A 172 -20.30 2.21 -8.23
CA PRO A 172 -20.89 3.54 -8.05
C PRO A 172 -20.60 4.14 -6.67
N LYS A 173 -20.65 3.34 -5.61
CA LYS A 173 -20.34 3.75 -4.25
C LYS A 173 -18.88 4.23 -4.11
N THR A 174 -17.93 3.49 -4.69
CA THR A 174 -16.51 3.84 -4.66
C THR A 174 -16.24 5.13 -5.44
N ILE A 175 -16.78 5.23 -6.65
CA ILE A 175 -16.64 6.41 -7.51
C ILE A 175 -17.18 7.66 -6.83
N THR A 176 -18.40 7.58 -6.25
CA THR A 176 -19.02 8.68 -5.52
C THR A 176 -18.17 9.09 -4.30
N ALA A 177 -17.67 8.11 -3.52
CA ALA A 177 -16.84 8.38 -2.36
C ALA A 177 -15.51 9.07 -2.72
N LEU A 178 -14.89 8.71 -3.85
CA LEU A 178 -13.69 9.36 -4.35
C LEU A 178 -13.96 10.76 -4.89
N LYS A 179 -15.02 10.93 -5.67
CA LYS A 179 -15.34 12.23 -6.27
C LYS A 179 -15.82 13.23 -5.22
N GLN A 180 -16.78 12.88 -4.41
CA GLN A 180 -17.37 13.78 -3.42
C GLN A 180 -16.56 13.88 -2.13
N GLY A 181 -15.97 12.75 -1.70
CA GLY A 181 -15.26 12.70 -0.42
C GLY A 181 -13.77 13.04 -0.50
N GLN A 182 -13.13 12.85 -1.65
CA GLN A 182 -11.69 13.09 -1.84
C GLN A 182 -11.36 14.13 -2.92
N GLY A 183 -12.37 14.63 -3.64
CA GLY A 183 -12.18 15.61 -4.72
C GLY A 183 -11.41 15.08 -5.93
N LEU A 184 -11.45 13.78 -6.19
CA LEU A 184 -10.69 13.13 -7.26
C LEU A 184 -11.62 12.75 -8.42
N ASP A 185 -11.23 13.07 -9.63
CA ASP A 185 -11.86 12.52 -10.83
C ASP A 185 -11.37 11.07 -11.05
N VAL A 186 -12.32 10.18 -11.36
CA VAL A 186 -12.03 8.74 -11.46
C VAL A 186 -11.82 8.34 -12.91
N ILE A 187 -10.74 7.59 -13.15
CA ILE A 187 -10.46 6.92 -14.43
C ILE A 187 -10.44 5.42 -14.14
N ALA A 188 -11.44 4.70 -14.62
CA ALA A 188 -11.55 3.26 -14.41
C ALA A 188 -12.28 2.59 -15.58
N MET A 189 -11.94 1.33 -15.84
CA MET A 189 -12.74 0.51 -16.74
C MET A 189 -14.06 0.14 -16.04
N VAL A 190 -15.17 0.30 -16.75
CA VAL A 190 -16.49 -0.16 -16.30
C VAL A 190 -16.74 -1.55 -16.88
N LYS A 191 -17.27 -2.45 -16.04
CA LYS A 191 -17.70 -3.78 -16.49
C LYS A 191 -19.08 -3.72 -17.09
#